data_ffb1f819ddb96d4a09191f38b1d4e321
#
_entry.id   ffb1f819ddb96d4a09191f38b1d4e321
#
_cell.length_a   1.000
_cell.length_b   1.000
_cell.length_c   1.000
_cell.angle_alpha   90.00
_cell.angle_beta   90.00
_cell.angle_gamma   90.00
#
_symmetry.space_group_name_H-M   'P 1'
#
loop_
_entity.id
_entity.type
_entity.pdbx_description
1 polymer ?
#
loop_
_entity_poly.entity_id
_entity_poly.type
_entity_poly.pdbx_seq_one_letter_code
_entity_poly.pdbx_strand_id
1 'polypeptide(L)'
;MYWELVAEGLEVVPAAIALIDDTTETKAAVPNWNGNYTVGDIAFSIITDMIEDIPVWEMIQGKKDYLGQNVYFEFVRDNFQNRIYLKTALSQWFAKNRDSLIWMESKDYFTNDHIDPPFVKGYYRKRQ
;
A
#
# COMPACT_ATOMS: atom_id res chain seq x y z
N MET A 1 14.67 0.90 -6.86
CA MET A 1 14.48 0.28 -5.55
C MET A 1 13.03 -0.03 -5.20
N TYR A 2 12.11 0.89 -5.41
CA TYR A 2 10.69 0.65 -5.09
C TYR A 2 10.15 -0.62 -5.75
N TRP A 3 10.31 -0.74 -7.07
CA TRP A 3 9.79 -1.89 -7.81
C TRP A 3 10.53 -3.18 -7.52
N GLU A 4 11.79 -3.08 -7.10
CA GLU A 4 12.54 -4.25 -6.64
C GLU A 4 11.93 -4.83 -5.36
N LEU A 5 11.51 -3.96 -4.43
CA LEU A 5 10.83 -4.40 -3.22
C LEU A 5 9.49 -5.05 -3.53
N VAL A 6 8.73 -4.46 -4.43
CA VAL A 6 7.46 -5.05 -4.86
C VAL A 6 7.69 -6.41 -5.50
N ALA A 7 8.77 -6.55 -6.28
CA ALA A 7 9.11 -7.81 -6.95
C ALA A 7 9.55 -8.92 -5.98
N GLU A 8 9.99 -8.60 -4.76
CA GLU A 8 10.35 -9.62 -3.77
C GLU A 8 9.15 -10.42 -3.26
N GLY A 9 7.94 -9.94 -3.53
CA GLY A 9 6.73 -10.65 -3.19
C GLY A 9 6.26 -10.44 -1.77
N LEU A 10 5.38 -11.34 -1.31
CA LEU A 10 4.68 -11.18 -0.04
C LEU A 10 5.60 -11.14 1.19
N GLU A 11 6.83 -11.57 1.05
CA GLU A 11 7.80 -11.55 2.16
C GLU A 11 8.11 -10.14 2.64
N VAL A 12 7.95 -9.14 1.77
CA VAL A 12 8.20 -7.74 2.09
C VAL A 12 7.06 -7.13 2.91
N VAL A 13 5.86 -7.69 2.82
CA VAL A 13 4.67 -7.07 3.39
C VAL A 13 4.77 -6.82 4.89
N PRO A 14 5.21 -7.78 5.72
CA PRO A 14 5.33 -7.50 7.17
C PRO A 14 6.26 -6.33 7.49
N ALA A 15 7.38 -6.22 6.79
CA ALA A 15 8.31 -5.12 6.99
C ALA A 15 7.70 -3.78 6.57
N ALA A 16 6.96 -3.77 5.46
CA ALA A 16 6.27 -2.57 5.01
C ALA A 16 5.17 -2.15 6.00
N ILE A 17 4.39 -3.09 6.50
CA ILE A 17 3.37 -2.80 7.50
C ILE A 17 4.01 -2.18 8.76
N ALA A 18 5.15 -2.69 9.18
CA ALA A 18 5.86 -2.16 10.34
C ALA A 18 6.25 -0.68 10.18
N LEU A 19 6.37 -0.19 8.96
CA LEU A 19 6.77 1.18 8.66
C LEU A 19 5.61 2.15 8.47
N ILE A 20 4.37 1.70 8.55
CA ILE A 20 3.19 2.57 8.29
C ILE A 20 3.18 3.80 9.21
N ASP A 21 3.61 3.65 10.45
CA ASP A 21 3.64 4.75 11.42
C ASP A 21 4.95 5.56 11.40
N ASP A 22 5.83 5.31 10.44
CA ASP A 22 7.07 6.07 10.29
C ASP A 22 6.78 7.38 9.55
N THR A 23 6.81 8.48 10.27
CA THR A 23 6.51 9.81 9.74
C THR A 23 7.73 10.59 9.25
N THR A 24 8.87 9.93 9.13
CA THR A 24 10.08 10.53 8.57
C THR A 24 9.82 10.95 7.12
N GLU A 25 10.01 12.24 6.84
CA GLU A 25 9.80 12.75 5.48
C GLU A 25 10.92 12.35 4.53
N THR A 26 10.53 12.02 3.32
CA THR A 26 11.45 11.82 2.21
C THR A 26 11.62 13.15 1.44
N LYS A 27 12.44 13.13 0.39
CA LYS A 27 12.62 14.31 -0.47
C LYS A 27 11.59 14.37 -1.61
N ALA A 28 10.68 13.40 -1.69
CA ALA A 28 9.70 13.34 -2.77
C ALA A 28 8.42 14.08 -2.39
N ALA A 29 8.08 15.13 -3.15
CA ALA A 29 6.86 15.89 -2.93
C ALA A 29 5.62 15.10 -3.34
N VAL A 30 4.55 15.27 -2.56
CA VAL A 30 3.25 14.66 -2.89
C VAL A 30 2.53 15.54 -3.91
N PRO A 31 2.22 15.03 -5.11
CA PRO A 31 1.50 15.81 -6.11
C PRO A 31 0.13 16.27 -5.60
N ASN A 32 -0.18 17.54 -5.78
CA ASN A 32 -1.46 18.15 -5.39
C ASN A 32 -1.78 18.04 -3.90
N TRP A 33 -0.76 17.89 -3.06
CA TRP A 33 -0.89 17.81 -1.62
C TRP A 33 0.27 18.56 -0.96
N ASN A 34 0.10 18.96 0.28
CA ASN A 34 1.17 19.64 0.99
C ASN A 34 2.18 18.63 1.54
N GLY A 35 3.47 18.99 1.45
CA GLY A 35 4.54 18.23 2.05
C GLY A 35 5.09 17.13 1.17
N ASN A 36 5.99 16.37 1.74
CA ASN A 36 6.67 15.27 1.09
C ASN A 36 6.09 13.93 1.55
N TYR A 37 6.28 12.90 0.74
CA TYR A 37 5.97 11.54 1.17
C TYR A 37 6.80 11.19 2.41
N THR A 38 6.16 10.53 3.37
CA THR A 38 6.86 9.93 4.50
C THR A 38 7.24 8.49 4.17
N VAL A 39 8.11 7.92 4.99
CA VAL A 39 8.47 6.50 4.88
C VAL A 39 7.21 5.63 4.94
N GLY A 40 6.30 5.95 5.88
CA GLY A 40 5.03 5.22 6.00
C GLY A 40 4.14 5.34 4.78
N ASP A 41 4.13 6.50 4.11
CA ASP A 41 3.37 6.68 2.87
C ASP A 41 3.87 5.74 1.77
N ILE A 42 5.18 5.63 1.63
CA ILE A 42 5.80 4.76 0.64
C ILE A 42 5.54 3.30 0.98
N ALA A 43 5.65 2.94 2.25
CA ALA A 43 5.36 1.58 2.70
C ALA A 43 3.90 1.19 2.38
N PHE A 44 2.96 2.09 2.62
CA PHE A 44 1.56 1.87 2.28
C PHE A 44 1.37 1.67 0.77
N SER A 45 2.03 2.49 -0.05
CA SER A 45 1.99 2.35 -1.51
C SER A 45 2.50 1.00 -1.97
N ILE A 46 3.60 0.53 -1.39
CA ILE A 46 4.16 -0.79 -1.74
C ILE A 46 3.11 -1.88 -1.49
N ILE A 47 2.46 -1.85 -0.34
CA ILE A 47 1.44 -2.84 0.03
C ILE A 47 0.27 -2.81 -0.95
N THR A 48 -0.23 -1.62 -1.26
CA THR A 48 -1.41 -1.48 -2.13
C THR A 48 -1.09 -1.74 -3.60
N ASP A 49 0.14 -1.56 -4.02
CA ASP A 49 0.58 -1.95 -5.36
C ASP A 49 0.76 -3.46 -5.49
N MET A 50 1.11 -4.13 -4.40
CA MET A 50 1.31 -5.58 -4.41
C MET A 50 0.02 -6.36 -4.29
N ILE A 51 -0.93 -5.88 -3.50
CA ILE A 51 -2.12 -6.64 -3.14
C ILE A 51 -3.36 -5.86 -3.55
N GLU A 52 -4.15 -6.45 -4.44
CA GLU A 52 -5.40 -5.87 -4.89
C GLU A 52 -6.49 -6.05 -3.84
N ASP A 53 -7.36 -5.04 -3.76
CA ASP A 53 -8.60 -5.11 -2.99
C ASP A 53 -8.42 -5.29 -1.48
N ILE A 54 -7.35 -4.75 -0.94
CA ILE A 54 -7.27 -4.61 0.51
C ILE A 54 -8.38 -3.66 0.95
N PRO A 55 -9.23 -4.05 1.91
CA PRO A 55 -10.35 -3.20 2.33
C PRO A 55 -9.90 -2.07 3.25
N VAL A 56 -9.05 -1.19 2.75
CA VAL A 56 -8.43 -0.11 3.54
C VAL A 56 -9.48 0.81 4.16
N TRP A 57 -10.50 1.15 3.38
CA TRP A 57 -11.52 2.06 3.86
C TRP A 57 -12.34 1.46 5.03
N GLU A 58 -12.48 0.15 5.09
CA GLU A 58 -13.10 -0.53 6.22
C GLU A 58 -12.21 -0.54 7.46
N MET A 59 -10.92 -0.48 7.24
CA MET A 59 -9.93 -0.47 8.33
C MET A 59 -9.80 0.90 8.98
N ILE A 60 -10.34 1.94 8.36
CA ILE A 60 -10.31 3.30 8.88
C ILE A 60 -11.63 3.55 9.59
N GLN A 61 -11.57 3.77 10.89
CA GLN A 61 -12.73 3.83 11.77
C GLN A 61 -13.85 4.72 11.22
N GLY A 62 -15.02 4.15 11.07
CA GLY A 62 -16.23 4.89 10.71
C GLY A 62 -16.26 5.44 9.30
N LYS A 63 -15.36 5.00 8.42
CA LYS A 63 -15.26 5.54 7.05
C LYS A 63 -15.77 4.56 6.00
N LYS A 64 -16.67 3.69 6.36
CA LYS A 64 -17.21 2.67 5.46
C LYS A 64 -17.91 3.24 4.22
N ASP A 65 -18.49 4.42 4.36
CA ASP A 65 -19.26 5.04 3.28
C ASP A 65 -18.42 5.94 2.39
N TYR A 66 -17.13 6.05 2.66
CA TYR A 66 -16.26 6.89 1.86
C TYR A 66 -15.83 6.15 0.60
N LEU A 67 -16.17 6.71 -0.55
CA LEU A 67 -15.86 6.12 -1.84
C LEU A 67 -14.68 6.79 -2.56
N GLY A 68 -14.04 7.77 -1.93
CA GLY A 68 -12.91 8.49 -2.52
C GLY A 68 -11.65 7.65 -2.61
N GLN A 69 -10.83 7.97 -3.58
CA GLN A 69 -9.57 7.27 -3.80
C GLN A 69 -8.44 7.72 -2.86
N ASN A 70 -8.66 8.82 -2.14
CA ASN A 70 -7.66 9.44 -1.29
C ASN A 70 -7.88 9.19 0.20
N VAL A 71 -8.51 8.07 0.54
CA VAL A 71 -8.82 7.73 1.94
C VAL A 71 -7.58 7.81 2.82
N TYR A 72 -6.47 7.27 2.35
CA TYR A 72 -5.22 7.31 3.10
C TYR A 72 -4.76 8.75 3.37
N PHE A 73 -4.72 9.58 2.34
CA PHE A 73 -4.24 10.96 2.49
C PHE A 73 -5.17 11.82 3.33
N GLU A 74 -6.47 11.60 3.23
CA GLU A 74 -7.44 12.42 3.95
C GLU A 74 -7.60 12.03 5.41
N PHE A 75 -7.48 10.75 5.75
CA PHE A 75 -7.82 10.27 7.08
C PHE A 75 -6.69 9.61 7.85
N VAL A 76 -5.61 9.26 7.20
CA VAL A 76 -4.53 8.49 7.83
C VAL A 76 -3.22 9.27 7.88
N ARG A 77 -2.79 9.80 6.76
CA ARG A 77 -1.44 10.34 6.61
C ARG A 77 -1.07 11.36 7.69
N ASP A 78 -1.94 12.31 7.95
CA ASP A 78 -1.67 13.39 8.92
C ASP A 78 -2.27 13.11 10.30
N ASN A 79 -2.73 11.90 10.53
CA ASN A 79 -3.29 11.47 11.81
C ASN A 79 -2.54 10.25 12.32
N PHE A 80 -1.65 10.47 13.28
CA PHE A 80 -0.77 9.43 13.79
C PHE A 80 -1.54 8.26 14.38
N GLN A 81 -2.61 8.53 15.12
CA GLN A 81 -3.43 7.47 15.70
C GLN A 81 -4.08 6.61 14.62
N ASN A 82 -4.50 7.23 13.53
CA ASN A 82 -5.06 6.47 12.40
C ASN A 82 -4.00 5.65 11.70
N ARG A 83 -2.74 6.11 11.65
CA ARG A 83 -1.64 5.29 11.15
C ARG A 83 -1.43 4.04 12.00
N ILE A 84 -1.43 4.20 13.32
CA ILE A 84 -1.29 3.08 14.25
C ILE A 84 -2.47 2.10 14.06
N TYR A 85 -3.67 2.63 13.96
CA TYR A 85 -4.86 1.81 13.74
C TYR A 85 -4.77 1.03 12.43
N LEU A 86 -4.40 1.71 11.34
CA LEU A 86 -4.25 1.07 10.03
C LEU A 86 -3.16 0.01 10.05
N LYS A 87 -2.03 0.29 10.67
CA LYS A 87 -0.94 -0.66 10.83
C LYS A 87 -1.42 -1.95 11.50
N THR A 88 -2.15 -1.82 12.59
CA THR A 88 -2.69 -2.97 13.32
C THR A 88 -3.69 -3.74 12.46
N ALA A 89 -4.60 -3.03 11.80
CA ALA A 89 -5.62 -3.65 10.95
C ALA A 89 -5.01 -4.37 9.77
N LEU A 90 -4.01 -3.77 9.12
CA LEU A 90 -3.30 -4.41 8.00
C LEU A 90 -2.55 -5.65 8.45
N SER A 91 -1.92 -5.58 9.62
CA SER A 91 -1.20 -6.73 10.17
C SER A 91 -2.13 -7.91 10.42
N GLN A 92 -3.29 -7.65 11.01
CA GLN A 92 -4.30 -8.68 11.26
C GLN A 92 -4.88 -9.23 9.97
N TRP A 93 -5.18 -8.35 9.02
CA TRP A 93 -5.73 -8.75 7.73
C TRP A 93 -4.73 -9.63 6.97
N PHE A 94 -3.47 -9.23 6.93
CA PHE A 94 -2.44 -9.97 6.22
C PHE A 94 -2.21 -11.35 6.85
N ALA A 95 -2.11 -11.40 8.16
CA ALA A 95 -1.95 -12.69 8.86
C ALA A 95 -3.10 -13.65 8.55
N LYS A 96 -4.32 -13.11 8.48
CA LYS A 96 -5.51 -13.93 8.20
C LYS A 96 -5.59 -14.38 6.75
N ASN A 97 -5.15 -13.55 5.81
CA ASN A 97 -5.41 -13.77 4.38
C ASN A 97 -4.18 -14.21 3.58
N ARG A 98 -3.00 -14.20 4.17
CA ARG A 98 -1.74 -14.46 3.47
C ARG A 98 -1.80 -15.75 2.62
N ASP A 99 -2.29 -16.83 3.20
CA ASP A 99 -2.30 -18.12 2.54
C ASP A 99 -3.36 -18.20 1.42
N SER A 100 -4.25 -17.22 1.36
CA SER A 100 -5.27 -17.12 0.31
C SER A 100 -4.85 -16.19 -0.82
N LEU A 101 -3.70 -15.54 -0.73
CA LEU A 101 -3.23 -14.61 -1.76
C LEU A 101 -2.49 -15.39 -2.85
N ILE A 102 -2.88 -15.12 -4.09
CA ILE A 102 -2.27 -15.73 -5.26
C ILE A 102 -1.77 -14.65 -6.21
N TRP A 103 -0.69 -14.95 -6.91
CA TRP A 103 -0.12 -14.07 -7.91
C TRP A 103 -0.97 -14.09 -9.17
N MET A 104 -1.28 -12.89 -9.68
CA MET A 104 -2.01 -12.70 -10.93
C MET A 104 -1.14 -11.90 -11.87
N GLU A 105 -0.80 -12.46 -13.02
CA GLU A 105 -0.09 -11.72 -14.04
C GLU A 105 -1.04 -10.72 -14.70
N SER A 106 -0.53 -9.52 -14.94
CA SER A 106 -1.24 -8.50 -15.69
C SER A 106 -0.54 -8.29 -17.02
N LYS A 107 -1.31 -8.36 -18.12
CA LYS A 107 -0.76 -8.18 -19.46
C LYS A 107 -0.86 -6.75 -19.95
N ASP A 108 -1.72 -5.95 -19.35
CA ASP A 108 -2.14 -4.69 -19.95
C ASP A 108 -1.77 -3.44 -19.18
N TYR A 109 -1.13 -3.60 -18.03
CA TYR A 109 -1.06 -2.44 -17.17
C TYR A 109 0.12 -1.53 -17.46
N PHE A 110 1.06 -1.95 -18.27
CA PHE A 110 2.13 -1.05 -18.71
C PHE A 110 2.21 -1.00 -20.21
N THR A 111 1.54 0.01 -20.74
CA THR A 111 1.78 0.47 -22.10
C THR A 111 2.79 1.62 -22.10
N ASN A 112 3.33 1.97 -20.96
CA ASN A 112 4.17 3.13 -20.78
C ASN A 112 5.65 2.73 -20.88
N ASP A 113 6.31 3.21 -21.91
CA ASP A 113 7.72 2.91 -22.18
C ASP A 113 8.68 3.54 -21.18
N HIS A 114 8.18 4.29 -20.20
CA HIS A 114 9.01 5.00 -19.22
C HIS A 114 9.34 4.19 -17.98
N ILE A 115 8.91 2.93 -17.92
CA ILE A 115 9.18 2.10 -16.76
C ILE A 115 10.40 1.24 -17.02
N ASP A 116 11.46 1.52 -16.26
CA ASP A 116 12.71 0.75 -16.37
C ASP A 116 12.55 -0.63 -15.74
N PRO A 117 13.12 -1.67 -16.34
CA PRO A 117 13.20 -2.98 -15.70
C PRO A 117 14.08 -2.93 -14.44
N PRO A 118 13.83 -3.81 -13.44
CA PRO A 118 12.75 -4.78 -13.40
C PRO A 118 11.44 -4.12 -12.96
N PHE A 119 10.37 -4.42 -13.65
CA PHE A 119 9.05 -3.97 -13.24
C PHE A 119 8.17 -5.17 -12.95
N VAL A 120 7.18 -4.97 -12.08
CA VAL A 120 6.27 -6.02 -11.68
C VAL A 120 5.09 -6.03 -12.64
N LYS A 121 4.83 -7.18 -13.26
CA LYS A 121 3.71 -7.36 -14.19
C LYS A 121 2.60 -8.15 -13.53
N GLY A 122 2.15 -7.69 -12.38
CA GLY A 122 1.08 -8.40 -11.70
C GLY A 122 0.87 -7.92 -10.29
N TYR A 123 0.03 -8.64 -9.60
CA TYR A 123 -0.38 -8.32 -8.24
C TYR A 123 -0.86 -9.59 -7.55
N TYR A 124 -1.01 -9.51 -6.24
CA TYR A 124 -1.64 -10.56 -5.45
C TYR A 124 -3.11 -10.24 -5.23
N ARG A 125 -3.93 -11.24 -5.22
CA ARG A 125 -5.34 -11.10 -4.83
C ARG A 125 -5.79 -12.35 -4.08
N LYS A 126 -6.90 -12.24 -3.36
CA LYS A 126 -7.46 -13.39 -2.66
C LYS A 126 -7.98 -14.43 -3.67
N ARG A 127 -7.71 -15.67 -3.38
CA ARG A 127 -8.30 -16.79 -4.10
C ARG A 127 -9.81 -16.79 -3.90
N GLN A 128 -10.54 -16.96 -4.97
CA GLN A 128 -11.99 -17.04 -4.93
C GLN A 128 -12.46 -18.47 -4.71
#